data_db6ede63e89be165416e21ba541bc0b4
#
_entry.id   db6ede63e89be165416e21ba541bc0b4
#
_cell.length_a   1.000
_cell.length_b   1.000
_cell.length_c   1.000
_cell.angle_alpha   90.00
_cell.angle_beta   90.00
_cell.angle_gamma   90.00
#
_symmetry.space_group_name_H-M   'P 1'
#
loop_
_entity.id
_entity.type
_entity.pdbx_description
1 polymer ?
#
loop_
_entity_poly.entity_id
_entity_poly.type
_entity_poly.pdbx_seq_one_letter_code
_entity_poly.pdbx_strand_id
1 'polypeptide(L)'
;KRQSQQATYDGAKAEYEYQEKNFFRNKALHEKQLISDTEYEESKYNYAKAKSTFESSEANLAKAKRNLAYATITSPIDGVVISRAVEEGQTVAAGFETPTLFTIAADLTQMQVIADVDEADIGGVQEGQRVIFTVDAYPNDTFEGTVTQVRLEATEESNVVTYEVVI
;
A
#
# COMPACT_ATOMS: atom_id res chain seq x y z
N LYS A 1 -0.95 -19.08 -12.64
CA LYS A 1 -1.41 -17.84 -13.34
C LYS A 1 -0.25 -16.95 -13.84
N ARG A 2 0.78 -16.63 -13.02
CA ARG A 2 1.93 -15.80 -13.47
C ARG A 2 2.67 -16.43 -14.64
N GLN A 3 2.98 -17.71 -14.57
CA GLN A 3 3.73 -18.46 -15.59
C GLN A 3 2.98 -18.48 -16.94
N SER A 4 1.66 -18.65 -16.89
CA SER A 4 0.80 -18.58 -18.07
C SER A 4 0.79 -17.17 -18.69
N GLN A 5 0.70 -16.12 -17.90
CA GLN A 5 0.73 -14.73 -18.38
C GLN A 5 2.11 -14.34 -18.95
N GLN A 6 3.20 -14.87 -18.38
CA GLN A 6 4.53 -14.68 -18.92
C GLN A 6 4.67 -15.31 -20.32
N ALA A 7 4.19 -16.55 -20.48
CA ALA A 7 4.22 -17.23 -21.79
C ALA A 7 3.39 -16.49 -22.86
N THR A 8 2.21 -15.98 -22.47
CA THR A 8 1.38 -15.16 -23.36
C THR A 8 2.08 -13.86 -23.77
N TYR A 9 2.73 -13.20 -22.83
CA TYR A 9 3.53 -11.99 -23.11
C TYR A 9 4.68 -12.29 -24.07
N ASP A 10 5.45 -13.35 -23.81
CA ASP A 10 6.60 -13.72 -24.64
C ASP A 10 6.17 -14.05 -26.08
N GLY A 11 5.04 -14.74 -26.26
CA GLY A 11 4.45 -15.00 -27.56
C GLY A 11 3.98 -13.75 -28.29
N ALA A 12 3.26 -12.86 -27.59
CA ALA A 12 2.82 -11.58 -28.15
C ALA A 12 3.98 -10.65 -28.52
N LYS A 13 5.06 -10.68 -27.72
CA LYS A 13 6.29 -9.94 -27.99
C LYS A 13 6.97 -10.42 -29.28
N ALA A 14 7.11 -11.74 -29.42
CA ALA A 14 7.72 -12.33 -30.62
C ALA A 14 6.93 -11.99 -31.90
N GLU A 15 5.60 -12.04 -31.83
CA GLU A 15 4.72 -11.66 -32.96
C GLU A 15 4.84 -10.16 -33.28
N TYR A 16 4.86 -9.30 -32.25
CA TYR A 16 5.06 -7.86 -32.42
C TYR A 16 6.40 -7.56 -33.12
N GLU A 17 7.51 -8.13 -32.64
CA GLU A 17 8.84 -7.94 -33.23
C GLU A 17 8.93 -8.43 -34.69
N TYR A 18 8.22 -9.52 -35.00
CA TYR A 18 8.14 -10.03 -36.38
C TYR A 18 7.37 -9.06 -37.29
N GLN A 19 6.18 -8.64 -36.85
CA GLN A 19 5.33 -7.73 -37.64
C GLN A 19 5.96 -6.34 -37.78
N GLU A 20 6.69 -5.88 -36.78
CA GLU A 20 7.44 -4.62 -36.82
C GLU A 20 8.50 -4.67 -37.93
N LYS A 21 9.32 -5.71 -37.96
CA LYS A 21 10.34 -5.90 -38.99
C LYS A 21 9.72 -6.03 -40.38
N ASN A 22 8.61 -6.72 -40.48
CA ASN A 22 7.88 -6.90 -41.74
C ASN A 22 7.31 -5.57 -42.24
N PHE A 23 6.70 -4.79 -41.36
CA PHE A 23 6.16 -3.47 -41.66
C PHE A 23 7.28 -2.50 -42.17
N PHE A 24 8.40 -2.40 -41.45
CA PHE A 24 9.48 -1.52 -41.88
C PHE A 24 10.10 -1.96 -43.20
N ARG A 25 10.20 -3.26 -43.46
CA ARG A 25 10.66 -3.79 -44.75
C ARG A 25 9.67 -3.38 -45.87
N ASN A 26 8.38 -3.62 -45.67
CA ASN A 26 7.35 -3.29 -46.67
C ASN A 26 7.25 -1.78 -46.88
N LYS A 27 7.42 -0.99 -45.85
CA LYS A 27 7.49 0.47 -45.97
C LYS A 27 8.61 0.91 -46.90
N ALA A 28 9.82 0.36 -46.72
CA ALA A 28 10.96 0.68 -47.59
C ALA A 28 10.78 0.16 -49.03
N LEU A 29 10.08 -0.96 -49.23
CA LEU A 29 9.74 -1.46 -50.57
C LEU A 29 8.64 -0.60 -51.24
N HIS A 30 7.65 -0.18 -50.49
CA HIS A 30 6.58 0.69 -50.96
C HIS A 30 7.12 2.07 -51.39
N GLU A 31 8.02 2.69 -50.63
CA GLU A 31 8.70 3.94 -50.98
C GLU A 31 9.48 3.82 -52.31
N LYS A 32 9.92 2.63 -52.66
CA LYS A 32 10.59 2.32 -53.93
C LYS A 32 9.62 1.82 -55.02
N GLN A 33 8.32 1.85 -54.76
CA GLN A 33 7.25 1.35 -55.66
C GLN A 33 7.43 -0.14 -56.06
N LEU A 34 7.95 -0.96 -55.19
CA LEU A 34 8.21 -2.38 -55.42
C LEU A 34 7.12 -3.32 -54.89
N ILE A 35 6.17 -2.78 -54.13
CA ILE A 35 4.99 -3.50 -53.64
C ILE A 35 3.74 -2.64 -53.84
N SER A 36 2.56 -3.26 -53.83
CA SER A 36 1.27 -2.59 -53.97
C SER A 36 0.88 -1.84 -52.67
N ASP A 37 -0.01 -0.82 -52.82
CA ASP A 37 -0.59 -0.08 -51.71
C ASP A 37 -1.33 -1.06 -50.75
N THR A 38 -2.02 -2.05 -51.32
CA THR A 38 -2.75 -3.07 -50.51
C THR A 38 -1.79 -3.88 -49.61
N GLU A 39 -0.65 -4.34 -50.13
CA GLU A 39 0.33 -5.08 -49.34
C GLU A 39 0.96 -4.22 -48.23
N TYR A 40 1.20 -2.93 -48.53
CA TYR A 40 1.67 -1.99 -47.53
C TYR A 40 0.64 -1.76 -46.41
N GLU A 41 -0.62 -1.49 -46.78
CA GLU A 41 -1.71 -1.30 -45.80
C GLU A 41 -1.97 -2.56 -44.95
N GLU A 42 -1.89 -3.73 -45.54
CA GLU A 42 -2.00 -5.01 -44.82
C GLU A 42 -0.87 -5.15 -43.78
N SER A 43 0.37 -4.87 -44.16
CA SER A 43 1.50 -4.92 -43.24
C SER A 43 1.37 -3.91 -42.10
N LYS A 44 0.85 -2.71 -42.39
CA LYS A 44 0.57 -1.67 -41.39
C LYS A 44 -0.51 -2.11 -40.42
N TYR A 45 -1.58 -2.69 -40.93
CA TYR A 45 -2.67 -3.23 -40.10
C TYR A 45 -2.18 -4.37 -39.19
N ASN A 46 -1.41 -5.33 -39.73
CA ASN A 46 -0.86 -6.44 -38.96
C ASN A 46 0.09 -5.97 -37.87
N TYR A 47 0.93 -4.99 -38.16
CA TYR A 47 1.80 -4.35 -37.18
C TYR A 47 1.00 -3.67 -36.06
N ALA A 48 0.00 -2.87 -36.39
CA ALA A 48 -0.85 -2.18 -35.42
C ALA A 48 -1.61 -3.18 -34.52
N LYS A 49 -2.13 -4.27 -35.11
CA LYS A 49 -2.80 -5.35 -34.40
C LYS A 49 -1.86 -6.08 -33.42
N ALA A 50 -0.67 -6.44 -33.89
CA ALA A 50 0.34 -7.12 -33.06
C ALA A 50 0.79 -6.22 -31.92
N LYS A 51 0.98 -4.92 -32.18
CA LYS A 51 1.31 -3.92 -31.14
C LYS A 51 0.23 -3.85 -30.06
N SER A 52 -1.03 -3.74 -30.43
CA SER A 52 -2.14 -3.69 -29.48
C SER A 52 -2.24 -4.96 -28.64
N THR A 53 -2.01 -6.14 -29.25
CA THR A 53 -1.99 -7.42 -28.54
C THR A 53 -0.83 -7.50 -27.56
N PHE A 54 0.35 -7.02 -27.94
CA PHE A 54 1.53 -6.96 -27.09
C PHE A 54 1.29 -6.05 -25.87
N GLU A 55 0.81 -4.81 -26.08
CA GLU A 55 0.50 -3.86 -25.01
C GLU A 55 -0.55 -4.43 -24.02
N SER A 56 -1.58 -5.09 -24.52
CA SER A 56 -2.58 -5.77 -23.68
C SER A 56 -1.98 -6.91 -22.86
N SER A 57 -1.09 -7.72 -23.45
CA SER A 57 -0.42 -8.82 -22.74
C SER A 57 0.55 -8.30 -21.68
N GLU A 58 1.24 -7.19 -21.94
CA GLU A 58 2.10 -6.50 -20.98
C GLU A 58 1.31 -6.01 -19.77
N ALA A 59 0.18 -5.35 -19.99
CA ALA A 59 -0.72 -4.88 -18.93
C ALA A 59 -1.22 -6.04 -18.06
N ASN A 60 -1.60 -7.17 -18.69
CA ASN A 60 -2.05 -8.36 -17.97
C ASN A 60 -0.92 -9.01 -17.16
N LEU A 61 0.30 -9.06 -17.68
CA LEU A 61 1.47 -9.54 -16.95
C LEU A 61 1.79 -8.63 -15.76
N ALA A 62 1.75 -7.32 -15.96
CA ALA A 62 1.96 -6.34 -14.89
C ALA A 62 0.92 -6.49 -13.77
N LYS A 63 -0.35 -6.71 -14.12
CA LYS A 63 -1.42 -7.01 -13.17
C LYS A 63 -1.16 -8.30 -12.41
N ALA A 64 -0.74 -9.37 -13.09
CA ALA A 64 -0.42 -10.65 -12.46
C ALA A 64 0.78 -10.56 -11.51
N LYS A 65 1.81 -9.76 -11.87
CA LYS A 65 2.96 -9.49 -11.00
C LYS A 65 2.56 -8.71 -9.74
N ARG A 66 1.72 -7.67 -9.87
CA ARG A 66 1.19 -6.92 -8.71
C ARG A 66 0.37 -7.80 -7.78
N ASN A 67 -0.52 -8.63 -8.34
CA ASN A 67 -1.32 -9.54 -7.53
C ASN A 67 -0.46 -10.57 -6.77
N LEU A 68 0.67 -10.97 -7.36
CA LEU A 68 1.63 -11.83 -6.65
C LEU A 68 2.38 -11.08 -5.55
N ALA A 69 2.72 -9.81 -5.79
CA ALA A 69 3.39 -8.98 -4.77
C ALA A 69 2.51 -8.79 -3.52
N TYR A 70 1.19 -8.70 -3.69
CA TYR A 70 0.25 -8.64 -2.56
C TYR A 70 0.18 -9.93 -1.71
N ALA A 71 0.72 -11.05 -2.20
CA ALA A 71 0.85 -12.26 -1.39
C ALA A 71 1.98 -12.16 -0.34
N THR A 72 2.87 -11.17 -0.47
CA THR A 72 3.91 -10.88 0.51
C THR A 72 3.64 -9.52 1.12
N ILE A 73 3.25 -9.51 2.38
CA ILE A 73 2.98 -8.29 3.13
C ILE A 73 4.26 -7.91 3.87
N THR A 74 4.80 -6.75 3.56
CA THR A 74 6.00 -6.21 4.21
C THR A 74 5.66 -4.99 5.05
N SER A 75 6.42 -4.77 6.12
CA SER A 75 6.29 -3.55 6.92
C SER A 75 6.70 -2.33 6.08
N PRO A 76 5.94 -1.23 6.11
CA PRO A 76 6.33 0.04 5.49
C PRO A 76 7.37 0.81 6.31
N ILE A 77 7.63 0.40 7.55
CA ILE A 77 8.57 1.02 8.47
C ILE A 77 9.51 -0.03 9.07
N ASP A 78 10.72 0.41 9.42
CA ASP A 78 11.62 -0.37 10.26
C ASP A 78 11.16 -0.27 11.72
N GLY A 79 11.29 -1.34 12.49
CA GLY A 79 10.84 -1.32 13.87
C GLY A 79 10.75 -2.70 14.50
N VAL A 80 10.16 -2.76 15.68
CA VAL A 80 9.95 -3.98 16.47
C VAL A 80 8.47 -4.34 16.46
N VAL A 81 8.16 -5.62 16.24
CA VAL A 81 6.79 -6.12 16.32
C VAL A 81 6.35 -6.14 17.80
N ILE A 82 5.36 -5.32 18.14
CA ILE A 82 4.79 -5.25 19.48
C ILE A 82 3.72 -6.33 19.66
N SER A 83 2.90 -6.53 18.65
CA SER A 83 1.75 -7.43 18.71
C SER A 83 1.53 -8.14 17.38
N ARG A 84 1.15 -9.42 17.47
CA ARG A 84 0.71 -10.25 16.36
C ARG A 84 -0.74 -10.65 16.60
N ALA A 85 -1.64 -10.22 15.75
CA ALA A 85 -3.08 -10.45 15.85
C ALA A 85 -3.58 -11.64 15.01
N VAL A 86 -2.67 -12.34 14.30
CA VAL A 86 -3.02 -13.45 13.41
C VAL A 86 -2.15 -14.68 13.67
N GLU A 87 -2.69 -15.87 13.43
CA GLU A 87 -2.00 -17.14 13.55
C GLU A 87 -1.65 -17.73 12.18
N GLU A 88 -0.63 -18.60 12.16
CA GLU A 88 -0.28 -19.34 10.95
C GLU A 88 -1.44 -20.26 10.52
N GLY A 89 -1.79 -20.24 9.25
CA GLY A 89 -2.94 -20.99 8.71
C GLY A 89 -4.30 -20.30 8.91
N GLN A 90 -4.36 -19.18 9.60
CA GLN A 90 -5.60 -18.43 9.77
C GLN A 90 -6.01 -17.75 8.46
N THR A 91 -7.27 -17.89 8.09
CA THR A 91 -7.84 -17.15 6.95
C THR A 91 -8.16 -15.73 7.38
N VAL A 92 -7.57 -14.76 6.71
CA VAL A 92 -7.85 -13.34 6.90
C VAL A 92 -8.78 -12.87 5.79
N ALA A 93 -10.00 -12.48 6.16
CA ALA A 93 -10.95 -11.90 5.22
C ALA A 93 -10.82 -10.38 5.26
N ALA A 94 -10.38 -9.78 4.15
CA ALA A 94 -10.47 -8.35 3.94
C ALA A 94 -11.86 -8.02 3.36
N GLY A 95 -12.82 -7.77 4.26
CA GLY A 95 -14.16 -7.31 3.90
C GLY A 95 -14.24 -5.79 3.88
N PHE A 96 -15.24 -5.24 4.59
CA PHE A 96 -15.44 -3.79 4.74
C PHE A 96 -14.48 -3.16 5.75
N GLU A 97 -13.89 -3.96 6.64
CA GLU A 97 -12.90 -3.51 7.64
C GLU A 97 -11.54 -4.10 7.32
N THR A 98 -10.50 -3.31 7.53
CA THR A 98 -9.10 -3.75 7.36
C THR A 98 -8.64 -4.40 8.67
N PRO A 99 -8.41 -5.72 8.70
CA PRO A 99 -7.94 -6.38 9.91
C PRO A 99 -6.49 -5.98 10.23
N THR A 100 -6.21 -5.74 11.51
CA THR A 100 -4.84 -5.56 12.00
C THR A 100 -4.15 -6.92 12.04
N LEU A 101 -3.02 -7.05 11.36
CA LEU A 101 -2.21 -8.28 11.34
C LEU A 101 -1.09 -8.22 12.37
N PHE A 102 -0.33 -7.12 12.34
CA PHE A 102 0.80 -6.85 13.23
C PHE A 102 0.78 -5.39 13.64
N THR A 103 1.20 -5.12 14.87
CA THR A 103 1.49 -3.77 15.34
C THR A 103 3.01 -3.62 15.47
N ILE A 104 3.56 -2.60 14.85
CA ILE A 104 5.02 -2.35 14.79
C ILE A 104 5.30 -0.98 15.35
N ALA A 105 6.24 -0.89 16.30
CA ALA A 105 6.78 0.37 16.79
C ALA A 105 8.11 0.67 16.12
N ALA A 106 8.27 1.88 15.62
CA ALA A 106 9.54 2.35 15.07
C ALA A 106 10.58 2.56 16.17
N ASP A 107 10.17 3.10 17.31
CA ASP A 107 11.03 3.35 18.47
C ASP A 107 10.24 3.10 19.76
N LEU A 108 10.74 2.19 20.59
CA LEU A 108 10.16 1.87 21.91
C LEU A 108 10.61 2.83 23.02
N THR A 109 11.59 3.70 22.74
CA THR A 109 12.07 4.68 23.70
C THR A 109 11.19 5.93 23.76
N GLN A 110 10.40 6.17 22.72
CA GLN A 110 9.45 7.27 22.64
C GLN A 110 8.05 6.73 22.94
N MET A 111 7.59 7.01 24.13
CA MET A 111 6.27 6.64 24.60
C MET A 111 5.46 7.88 24.95
N GLN A 112 4.15 7.78 24.83
CA GLN A 112 3.20 8.78 25.29
C GLN A 112 2.25 8.15 26.30
N VAL A 113 1.80 8.96 27.24
CA VAL A 113 0.73 8.61 28.17
C VAL A 113 -0.54 9.31 27.70
N ILE A 114 -1.64 8.59 27.61
CA ILE A 114 -2.96 9.15 27.37
C ILE A 114 -3.69 9.08 28.71
N ALA A 115 -4.04 10.26 29.23
CA ALA A 115 -4.80 10.38 30.48
C ALA A 115 -6.22 10.83 30.17
N ASP A 116 -7.22 10.12 30.72
CA ASP A 116 -8.62 10.53 30.63
C ASP A 116 -8.92 11.50 31.78
N VAL A 117 -9.29 12.72 31.42
CA VAL A 117 -9.59 13.79 32.36
C VAL A 117 -11.07 14.11 32.31
N ASP A 118 -11.71 14.16 33.48
CA ASP A 118 -13.11 14.49 33.62
C ASP A 118 -13.42 15.91 33.07
N GLU A 119 -14.64 16.09 32.52
CA GLU A 119 -15.11 17.39 32.01
C GLU A 119 -15.01 18.50 33.07
N ALA A 120 -15.20 18.17 34.35
CA ALA A 120 -15.10 19.13 35.41
C ALA A 120 -13.70 19.72 35.63
N ASP A 121 -12.66 18.96 35.30
CA ASP A 121 -11.26 19.29 35.54
C ASP A 121 -10.53 19.75 34.28
N ILE A 122 -11.01 19.41 33.08
CA ILE A 122 -10.32 19.70 31.82
C ILE A 122 -10.06 21.19 31.59
N GLY A 123 -10.91 22.06 32.14
CA GLY A 123 -10.74 23.52 32.02
C GLY A 123 -9.47 24.05 32.66
N GLY A 124 -8.85 23.31 33.58
CA GLY A 124 -7.58 23.65 34.22
C GLY A 124 -6.34 23.09 33.51
N VAL A 125 -6.53 22.23 32.48
CA VAL A 125 -5.40 21.57 31.77
C VAL A 125 -5.02 22.37 30.53
N GLN A 126 -3.73 22.69 30.41
CA GLN A 126 -3.21 23.44 29.27
C GLN A 126 -1.97 22.74 28.68
N GLU A 127 -1.79 22.88 27.39
CA GLU A 127 -0.57 22.43 26.70
C GLU A 127 0.67 23.08 27.33
N GLY A 128 1.74 22.29 27.48
CA GLY A 128 2.97 22.73 28.12
C GLY A 128 3.00 22.59 29.65
N GLN A 129 1.91 22.20 30.31
CA GLN A 129 1.92 21.91 31.75
C GLN A 129 2.77 20.68 32.07
N ARG A 130 3.55 20.78 33.16
CA ARG A 130 4.29 19.66 33.71
C ARG A 130 3.34 18.71 34.44
N VAL A 131 3.49 17.42 34.13
CA VAL A 131 2.69 16.36 34.73
C VAL A 131 3.63 15.39 35.43
N ILE A 132 3.20 14.90 36.58
CA ILE A 132 3.89 13.87 37.34
C ILE A 132 2.93 12.70 37.44
N PHE A 133 3.39 11.51 37.12
CA PHE A 133 2.58 10.30 37.16
C PHE A 133 3.40 9.09 37.63
N THR A 134 2.71 8.07 38.10
CA THR A 134 3.25 6.75 38.46
C THR A 134 2.58 5.69 37.61
N VAL A 135 3.26 4.58 37.41
CA VAL A 135 2.70 3.42 36.69
C VAL A 135 2.68 2.20 37.61
N ASP A 136 1.69 1.36 37.48
CA ASP A 136 1.50 0.18 38.36
C ASP A 136 2.69 -0.79 38.32
N ALA A 137 3.38 -0.86 37.18
CA ALA A 137 4.58 -1.69 37.02
C ALA A 137 5.77 -1.19 37.88
N TYR A 138 5.81 0.11 38.18
CA TYR A 138 6.88 0.75 38.95
C TYR A 138 6.27 1.74 39.97
N PRO A 139 5.62 1.25 41.02
CA PRO A 139 4.85 2.08 41.97
C PRO A 139 5.71 3.04 42.81
N ASN A 140 7.00 2.77 42.90
CA ASN A 140 7.96 3.61 43.63
C ASN A 140 8.68 4.64 42.77
N ASP A 141 8.52 4.55 41.45
CA ASP A 141 9.17 5.45 40.50
C ASP A 141 8.18 6.52 40.04
N THR A 142 8.62 7.75 40.05
CA THR A 142 7.83 8.89 39.60
C THR A 142 8.34 9.34 38.24
N PHE A 143 7.44 9.38 37.27
CA PHE A 143 7.73 9.83 35.92
C PHE A 143 7.26 11.26 35.73
N GLU A 144 8.02 12.01 34.93
CA GLU A 144 7.68 13.36 34.58
C GLU A 144 7.40 13.46 33.09
N GLY A 145 6.36 14.19 32.73
CA GLY A 145 5.96 14.46 31.36
C GLY A 145 5.50 15.90 31.19
N THR A 146 5.16 16.24 29.96
CA THR A 146 4.57 17.53 29.63
C THR A 146 3.36 17.30 28.76
N VAL A 147 2.26 18.00 29.05
CA VAL A 147 1.06 17.96 28.20
C VAL A 147 1.44 18.45 26.80
N THR A 148 1.34 17.56 25.82
CA THR A 148 1.62 17.86 24.41
C THR A 148 0.37 18.27 23.66
N GLN A 149 -0.79 17.69 24.02
CA GLN A 149 -2.06 17.97 23.37
C GLN A 149 -3.23 17.69 24.29
N VAL A 150 -4.25 18.54 24.25
CA VAL A 150 -5.54 18.29 24.83
C VAL A 150 -6.52 17.99 23.67
N ARG A 151 -7.06 16.79 23.61
CA ARG A 151 -8.05 16.42 22.59
C ARG A 151 -9.40 16.99 22.96
N LEU A 152 -10.03 17.69 22.01
CA LEU A 152 -11.34 18.33 22.22
C LEU A 152 -12.52 17.40 21.94
N GLU A 153 -12.25 16.16 21.55
CA GLU A 153 -13.27 15.14 21.37
C GLU A 153 -13.57 14.49 22.71
N ALA A 154 -14.81 14.65 23.16
CA ALA A 154 -15.28 14.03 24.39
C ALA A 154 -15.61 12.56 24.16
N THR A 155 -15.19 11.71 25.08
CA THR A 155 -15.61 10.32 25.14
C THR A 155 -16.59 10.14 26.29
N GLU A 156 -17.76 9.56 26.02
CA GLU A 156 -18.77 9.26 27.05
C GLU A 156 -18.75 7.75 27.31
N GLU A 157 -18.35 7.37 28.51
CA GLU A 157 -18.41 6.00 28.96
C GLU A 157 -19.14 5.93 30.32
N SER A 158 -20.17 5.11 30.39
CA SER A 158 -20.96 4.92 31.62
C SER A 158 -21.52 6.22 32.23
N ASN A 159 -21.96 7.16 31.39
CA ASN A 159 -22.44 8.50 31.81
C ASN A 159 -21.35 9.43 32.40
N VAL A 160 -20.07 9.11 32.19
CA VAL A 160 -18.95 10.00 32.53
C VAL A 160 -18.36 10.54 31.23
N VAL A 161 -18.23 11.86 31.16
CA VAL A 161 -17.62 12.54 30.00
C VAL A 161 -16.18 12.84 30.33
N THR A 162 -15.28 12.30 29.52
CA THR A 162 -13.84 12.48 29.66
C THR A 162 -13.21 13.02 28.40
N TYR A 163 -12.09 13.70 28.55
CA TYR A 163 -11.27 14.22 27.47
C TYR A 163 -9.87 13.60 27.55
N GLU A 164 -9.35 13.15 26.43
CA GLU A 164 -8.02 12.59 26.37
C GLU A 164 -6.95 13.69 26.36
N VAL A 165 -6.01 13.58 27.28
CA VAL A 165 -4.83 14.44 27.39
C VAL A 165 -3.59 13.62 27.06
N VAL A 166 -2.82 14.05 26.06
CA VAL A 166 -1.60 13.40 25.63
C VAL A 166 -0.40 14.04 26.33
N ILE A 167 0.38 13.21 27.02
CA ILE A 167 1.55 13.58 27.82
C ILE A 167 2.80 12.96 27.21
#